data_723c0b86f7ca0626d189a492bd146a6f
#
_entry.id   723c0b86f7ca0626d189a492bd146a6f
#
_cell.length_a   1.000
_cell.length_b   1.000
_cell.length_c   1.000
_cell.angle_alpha   90.00
_cell.angle_beta   90.00
_cell.angle_gamma   90.00
#
_symmetry.space_group_name_H-M   'P 1'
#
loop_
_entity.id
_entity.type
_entity.pdbx_description
1 polymer ?
#
loop_
_entity_poly.entity_id
_entity_poly.type
_entity_poly.pdbx_seq_one_letter_code
_entity_poly.pdbx_strand_id
1 'polypeptide(L)'
;KMSWLTGFGSARGNYKLLFHKRRVIAAAIKAYEKEIQTPADALRCVGGFDLASLCGAMMACAEKKIPFYIDGFITATALACAIAMNPAVRDYALPSHLSREPGMAQALRLCGIDEYDVPIQAGLSLGEGTGAVLGVILMKTMMYAVCHMATLDGINQEAQDRYDRRKGDETNG
;
A
#
# COMPACT_ATOMS: atom_id res chain seq x y z
N LYS A 1 -12.04 10.61 16.52
CA LYS A 1 -11.55 10.64 17.92
C LYS A 1 -10.14 10.05 17.95
N MET A 2 -9.20 10.71 18.61
CA MET A 2 -7.77 10.30 18.70
C MET A 2 -7.56 8.85 19.18
N SER A 3 -8.48 8.30 19.98
CA SER A 3 -8.45 6.91 20.46
C SER A 3 -8.44 5.85 19.35
N TRP A 4 -8.96 6.18 18.16
CA TRP A 4 -9.08 5.24 17.04
C TRP A 4 -7.81 5.17 16.20
N LEU A 5 -6.96 6.20 16.28
CA LEU A 5 -5.74 6.30 15.49
C LEU A 5 -4.50 5.81 16.24
N THR A 6 -4.61 5.62 17.58
CA THR A 6 -3.47 5.28 18.42
C THR A 6 -3.48 3.81 18.79
N GLY A 7 -2.67 3.01 18.15
CA GLY A 7 -2.43 1.61 18.48
C GLY A 7 -1.42 1.44 19.62
N PHE A 8 -1.35 0.21 20.13
CA PHE A 8 -0.37 -0.14 21.16
C PHE A 8 1.07 -0.01 20.64
N GLY A 9 1.35 -0.44 19.40
CA GLY A 9 2.71 -0.49 18.89
C GLY A 9 3.65 -1.18 19.87
N SER A 10 4.76 -0.54 20.21
CA SER A 10 5.72 -1.03 21.21
C SER A 10 5.17 -1.17 22.64
N ALA A 11 4.03 -0.57 22.96
CA ALA A 11 3.42 -0.68 24.29
C ALA A 11 2.82 -2.07 24.61
N ARG A 12 2.64 -2.94 23.59
CA ARG A 12 2.26 -4.36 23.71
C ARG A 12 1.25 -4.70 24.80
N GLY A 13 0.09 -4.01 24.81
CA GLY A 13 -0.97 -4.23 25.77
C GLY A 13 -0.81 -3.46 27.10
N ASN A 14 0.24 -2.69 27.29
CA ASN A 14 0.41 -1.83 28.45
C ASN A 14 -0.44 -0.55 28.33
N TYR A 15 -1.59 -0.53 28.98
CA TYR A 15 -2.52 0.59 28.93
C TYR A 15 -1.94 1.90 29.47
N LYS A 16 -1.05 1.86 30.47
CA LYS A 16 -0.39 3.08 31.00
C LYS A 16 0.46 3.74 29.91
N LEU A 17 1.22 2.96 29.16
CA LEU A 17 2.02 3.46 28.04
C LEU A 17 1.12 3.97 26.89
N LEU A 18 0.01 3.30 26.60
CA LEU A 18 -0.94 3.77 25.60
C LEU A 18 -1.55 5.13 26.00
N PHE A 19 -1.97 5.28 27.27
CA PHE A 19 -2.48 6.58 27.75
C PHE A 19 -1.40 7.66 27.72
N HIS A 20 -0.16 7.33 28.08
CA HIS A 20 0.96 8.25 27.96
C HIS A 20 1.17 8.71 26.52
N LYS A 21 1.24 7.76 25.56
CA LYS A 21 1.34 8.02 24.13
C LYS A 21 0.24 8.97 23.64
N ARG A 22 -1.00 8.73 24.02
CA ARG A 22 -2.15 9.60 23.67
C ARG A 22 -1.99 11.02 24.24
N ARG A 23 -1.50 11.16 25.47
CA ARG A 23 -1.23 12.47 26.08
C ARG A 23 -0.14 13.23 25.34
N VAL A 24 0.94 12.55 24.98
CA VAL A 24 2.05 13.15 24.21
C VAL A 24 1.55 13.63 22.85
N ILE A 25 0.78 12.81 22.12
CA ILE A 25 0.20 13.20 20.83
C ILE A 25 -0.72 14.42 20.98
N ALA A 26 -1.60 14.42 22.00
CA ALA A 26 -2.50 15.54 22.25
C ALA A 26 -1.73 16.84 22.58
N ALA A 27 -0.68 16.73 23.37
CA ALA A 27 0.18 17.86 23.72
C ALA A 27 0.92 18.42 22.50
N ALA A 28 1.45 17.55 21.65
CA ALA A 28 2.11 17.93 20.41
C ALA A 28 1.16 18.65 19.44
N ILE A 29 -0.03 18.10 19.21
CA ILE A 29 -1.05 18.74 18.37
C ILE A 29 -1.37 20.14 18.89
N LYS A 30 -1.60 20.29 20.20
CA LYS A 30 -1.90 21.58 20.82
C LYS A 30 -0.73 22.56 20.72
N ALA A 31 0.49 22.09 20.91
CA ALA A 31 1.69 22.92 20.86
C ALA A 31 1.92 23.54 19.47
N TYR A 32 1.66 22.77 18.42
CA TYR A 32 1.92 23.16 17.03
C TYR A 32 0.68 23.53 16.23
N GLU A 33 -0.51 23.63 16.86
CA GLU A 33 -1.78 23.90 16.20
C GLU A 33 -1.74 25.14 15.28
N LYS A 34 -1.04 26.18 15.70
CA LYS A 34 -0.91 27.44 14.93
C LYS A 34 0.18 27.38 13.85
N GLU A 35 1.13 26.48 13.99
CA GLU A 35 2.26 26.35 13.09
C GLU A 35 2.00 25.39 11.93
N ILE A 36 1.15 24.39 12.16
CA ILE A 36 0.82 23.39 11.14
C ILE A 36 -0.32 23.94 10.26
N GLN A 37 0.05 24.51 9.13
CA GLN A 37 -0.87 25.01 8.12
C GLN A 37 -0.81 24.19 6.83
N THR A 38 0.28 23.46 6.60
CA THR A 38 0.53 22.65 5.42
C THR A 38 1.00 21.25 5.80
N PRO A 39 0.92 20.26 4.89
CA PRO A 39 1.51 18.93 5.12
C PRO A 39 3.02 18.97 5.41
N ALA A 40 3.75 19.90 4.79
CA ALA A 40 5.17 20.09 5.06
C ALA A 40 5.42 20.59 6.50
N ASP A 41 4.56 21.49 7.02
CA ASP A 41 4.63 21.89 8.42
C ASP A 41 4.35 20.74 9.38
N ALA A 42 3.41 19.86 9.05
CA ALA A 42 3.15 18.67 9.85
C ALA A 42 4.37 17.77 9.93
N LEU A 43 5.06 17.53 8.80
CA LEU A 43 6.32 16.78 8.78
C LEU A 43 7.41 17.47 9.61
N ARG A 44 7.55 18.79 9.49
CA ARG A 44 8.54 19.59 10.22
C ARG A 44 8.31 19.58 11.73
N CYS A 45 7.04 19.73 12.18
CA CYS A 45 6.71 19.91 13.58
C CYS A 45 6.55 18.61 14.35
N VAL A 46 5.95 17.60 13.72
CA VAL A 46 5.53 16.35 14.40
C VAL A 46 5.87 15.08 13.62
N GLY A 47 6.36 15.20 12.39
CA GLY A 47 6.89 14.08 11.61
C GLY A 47 8.27 13.64 12.14
N GLY A 48 8.81 12.57 11.74
CA GLY A 48 10.21 12.21 11.95
C GLY A 48 10.99 12.35 10.64
N PHE A 49 12.30 12.24 10.71
CA PHE A 49 13.14 12.22 9.50
C PHE A 49 12.81 11.03 8.60
N ASP A 50 12.36 9.92 9.15
CA ASP A 50 11.87 8.74 8.46
C ASP A 50 10.63 9.05 7.60
N LEU A 51 9.60 9.68 8.16
CA LEU A 51 8.41 10.10 7.42
C LEU A 51 8.73 11.13 6.34
N ALA A 52 9.59 12.10 6.66
CA ALA A 52 10.01 13.13 5.71
C ALA A 52 10.79 12.53 4.53
N SER A 53 11.70 11.59 4.81
CA SER A 53 12.48 10.87 3.79
C SER A 53 11.60 10.01 2.89
N LEU A 54 10.65 9.26 3.47
CA LEU A 54 9.69 8.47 2.71
C LEU A 54 8.82 9.34 1.81
N CYS A 55 8.32 10.46 2.34
CA CYS A 55 7.52 11.40 1.59
C CYS A 55 8.29 11.96 0.37
N GLY A 56 9.53 12.40 0.58
CA GLY A 56 10.41 12.88 -0.50
C GLY A 56 10.70 11.80 -1.54
N ALA A 57 10.96 10.56 -1.11
CA ALA A 57 11.18 9.43 -2.01
C ALA A 57 9.95 9.12 -2.87
N MET A 58 8.75 9.14 -2.28
CA MET A 58 7.48 8.92 -3.01
C MET A 58 7.23 10.03 -4.04
N MET A 59 7.50 11.28 -3.70
CA MET A 59 7.39 12.40 -4.64
C MET A 59 8.39 12.25 -5.80
N ALA A 60 9.63 11.85 -5.53
CA ALA A 60 10.65 11.59 -6.56
C ALA A 60 10.26 10.40 -7.46
N CYS A 61 9.68 9.34 -6.90
CA CYS A 61 9.14 8.22 -7.67
C CYS A 61 8.06 8.68 -8.65
N ALA A 62 7.11 9.49 -8.20
CA ALA A 62 6.06 10.03 -9.06
C ALA A 62 6.62 10.91 -10.18
N GLU A 63 7.57 11.79 -9.87
CA GLU A 63 8.27 12.62 -10.85
C GLU A 63 8.97 11.78 -11.93
N LYS A 64 9.57 10.67 -11.53
CA LYS A 64 10.27 9.72 -12.41
C LYS A 64 9.33 8.69 -13.04
N LYS A 65 8.02 8.72 -12.73
CA LYS A 65 7.01 7.74 -13.19
C LYS A 65 7.36 6.32 -12.77
N ILE A 66 7.90 6.15 -11.56
CA ILE A 66 8.25 4.86 -10.98
C ILE A 66 7.17 4.45 -9.98
N PRO A 67 6.44 3.34 -10.21
CA PRO A 67 5.51 2.82 -9.23
C PRO A 67 6.24 2.31 -7.99
N PHE A 68 5.61 2.44 -6.83
CA PHE A 68 6.17 1.98 -5.56
C PHE A 68 5.11 1.35 -4.67
N TYR A 69 5.52 0.42 -3.82
CA TYR A 69 4.64 -0.16 -2.82
C TYR A 69 4.67 0.62 -1.51
N ILE A 70 3.49 0.78 -0.91
CA ILE A 70 3.39 1.14 0.50
C ILE A 70 3.27 -0.13 1.34
N ASP A 71 4.03 -0.18 2.45
CA ASP A 71 4.04 -1.34 3.35
C ASP A 71 2.87 -1.27 4.34
N GLY A 72 2.99 -0.51 5.39
CA GLY A 72 2.00 -0.46 6.47
C GLY A 72 1.63 0.97 6.85
N PHE A 73 1.21 1.17 8.10
CA PHE A 73 0.67 2.43 8.59
C PHE A 73 1.64 3.63 8.45
N ILE A 74 2.94 3.42 8.73
CA ILE A 74 3.95 4.48 8.63
C ILE A 74 4.08 4.97 7.19
N THR A 75 4.21 4.05 6.24
CA THR A 75 4.33 4.38 4.82
C THR A 75 3.03 4.96 4.26
N ALA A 76 1.86 4.51 4.70
CA ALA A 76 0.57 5.10 4.34
C ALA A 76 0.44 6.54 4.88
N THR A 77 0.97 6.83 6.07
CA THR A 77 0.98 8.19 6.63
C THR A 77 1.90 9.10 5.82
N ALA A 78 3.09 8.64 5.44
CA ALA A 78 4.00 9.39 4.57
C ALA A 78 3.36 9.65 3.19
N LEU A 79 2.69 8.65 2.63
CA LEU A 79 1.95 8.77 1.36
C LEU A 79 0.85 9.84 1.45
N ALA A 80 0.08 9.87 2.53
CA ALA A 80 -0.95 10.89 2.73
C ALA A 80 -0.37 12.32 2.71
N CYS A 81 0.80 12.52 3.33
CA CYS A 81 1.51 13.80 3.27
C CYS A 81 2.01 14.10 1.84
N ALA A 82 2.57 13.12 1.15
CA ALA A 82 3.07 13.27 -0.21
C ALA A 82 1.95 13.64 -1.20
N ILE A 83 0.81 12.95 -1.13
CA ILE A 83 -0.37 13.23 -1.96
C ILE A 83 -0.94 14.62 -1.67
N ALA A 84 -0.99 15.03 -0.41
CA ALA A 84 -1.47 16.35 -0.03
C ALA A 84 -0.56 17.49 -0.54
N MET A 85 0.74 17.22 -0.79
CA MET A 85 1.67 18.16 -1.43
C MET A 85 1.66 18.05 -2.96
N ASN A 86 1.51 16.85 -3.50
CA ASN A 86 1.43 16.58 -4.93
C ASN A 86 0.47 15.41 -5.22
N PRO A 87 -0.77 15.70 -5.65
CA PRO A 87 -1.79 14.67 -5.92
C PRO A 87 -1.36 13.59 -6.92
N ALA A 88 -0.47 13.90 -7.86
CA ALA A 88 0.00 12.93 -8.85
C ALA A 88 0.76 11.73 -8.23
N VAL A 89 1.23 11.85 -6.99
CA VAL A 89 1.88 10.75 -6.27
C VAL A 89 0.95 9.55 -6.11
N ARG A 90 -0.37 9.79 -6.02
CA ARG A 90 -1.37 8.73 -5.85
C ARG A 90 -1.34 7.70 -6.98
N ASP A 91 -1.09 8.13 -8.20
CA ASP A 91 -1.12 7.29 -9.41
C ASP A 91 0.00 6.25 -9.45
N TYR A 92 1.04 6.43 -8.64
CA TYR A 92 2.20 5.55 -8.58
C TYR A 92 2.25 4.69 -7.32
N ALA A 93 1.32 4.90 -6.37
CA ALA A 93 1.29 4.21 -5.10
C ALA A 93 0.47 2.91 -5.16
N LEU A 94 1.09 1.78 -4.88
CA LEU A 94 0.46 0.46 -4.84
C LEU A 94 0.33 0.00 -3.37
N PRO A 95 -0.90 -0.24 -2.86
CA PRO A 95 -1.06 -0.82 -1.54
C PRO A 95 -0.61 -2.29 -1.53
N SER A 96 0.10 -2.71 -0.49
CA SER A 96 0.55 -4.09 -0.34
C SER A 96 -0.37 -4.90 0.56
N HIS A 97 -0.49 -4.51 1.83
CA HIS A 97 -1.29 -5.23 2.81
C HIS A 97 -2.06 -4.28 3.73
N LEU A 98 -3.16 -4.76 4.27
CA LEU A 98 -3.92 -4.08 5.30
C LEU A 98 -3.30 -4.35 6.67
N SER A 99 -2.58 -3.36 7.21
CA SER A 99 -1.98 -3.45 8.54
C SER A 99 -3.05 -3.45 9.63
N ARG A 100 -2.81 -4.21 10.72
CA ARG A 100 -3.67 -4.22 11.91
C ARG A 100 -3.57 -2.95 12.76
N GLU A 101 -2.71 -2.00 12.42
CA GLU A 101 -2.64 -0.74 13.16
C GLU A 101 -3.96 0.04 13.05
N PRO A 102 -4.55 0.52 14.16
CA PRO A 102 -5.87 1.14 14.15
C PRO A 102 -6.00 2.36 13.24
N GLY A 103 -4.88 3.05 12.97
CA GLY A 103 -4.84 4.21 12.07
C GLY A 103 -4.79 3.86 10.58
N MET A 104 -4.59 2.60 10.21
CA MET A 104 -4.34 2.22 8.82
C MET A 104 -5.50 2.58 7.88
N ALA A 105 -6.72 2.21 8.22
CA ALA A 105 -7.90 2.52 7.41
C ALA A 105 -8.06 4.04 7.20
N GLN A 106 -7.80 4.84 8.23
CA GLN A 106 -7.86 6.30 8.10
C GLN A 106 -6.74 6.85 7.21
N ALA A 107 -5.51 6.31 7.33
CA ALA A 107 -4.38 6.71 6.48
C ALA A 107 -4.67 6.37 5.00
N LEU A 108 -5.21 5.19 4.72
CA LEU A 108 -5.61 4.79 3.36
C LEU A 108 -6.69 5.71 2.79
N ARG A 109 -7.72 6.06 3.58
CA ARG A 109 -8.76 7.02 3.16
C ARG A 109 -8.19 8.39 2.80
N LEU A 110 -7.22 8.88 3.56
CA LEU A 110 -6.51 10.13 3.23
C LEU A 110 -5.72 10.03 1.92
N CYS A 111 -5.31 8.81 1.54
CA CYS A 111 -4.66 8.53 0.27
C CYS A 111 -5.64 8.27 -0.89
N GLY A 112 -6.94 8.30 -0.66
CA GLY A 112 -7.94 7.90 -1.66
C GLY A 112 -7.88 6.41 -2.02
N ILE A 113 -7.51 5.56 -1.05
CA ILE A 113 -7.45 4.09 -1.18
C ILE A 113 -8.51 3.49 -0.28
N ASP A 114 -9.39 2.65 -0.84
CA ASP A 114 -10.31 1.85 -0.05
C ASP A 114 -9.57 0.68 0.60
N GLU A 115 -9.90 0.37 1.85
CA GLU A 115 -9.31 -0.76 2.57
C GLU A 115 -9.64 -2.12 1.93
N TYR A 116 -10.76 -2.20 1.20
CA TYR A 116 -11.14 -3.38 0.45
C TYR A 116 -10.35 -3.58 -0.85
N ASP A 117 -9.73 -2.54 -1.37
CA ASP A 117 -8.85 -2.60 -2.55
C ASP A 117 -7.43 -3.06 -2.21
N VAL A 118 -7.12 -3.25 -0.92
CA VAL A 118 -5.81 -3.72 -0.48
C VAL A 118 -5.69 -5.23 -0.68
N PRO A 119 -4.75 -5.71 -1.51
CA PRO A 119 -4.75 -7.10 -1.99
C PRO A 119 -4.44 -8.14 -0.89
N ILE A 120 -3.71 -7.78 0.16
CA ILE A 120 -3.35 -8.72 1.23
C ILE A 120 -4.00 -8.31 2.54
N GLN A 121 -4.99 -9.10 2.99
CA GLN A 121 -5.72 -8.89 4.24
C GLN A 121 -5.46 -10.03 5.22
N ALA A 122 -4.20 -10.23 5.57
CA ALA A 122 -3.73 -11.34 6.42
C ALA A 122 -3.53 -10.95 7.89
N GLY A 123 -4.01 -9.78 8.31
CA GLY A 123 -3.87 -9.32 9.68
C GLY A 123 -2.42 -9.06 10.11
N LEU A 124 -1.56 -8.65 9.21
CA LEU A 124 -0.14 -8.42 9.45
C LEU A 124 0.09 -7.16 10.29
N SER A 125 1.10 -7.22 11.14
CA SER A 125 1.61 -6.08 11.92
C SER A 125 3.14 -6.15 12.10
N LEU A 126 3.85 -6.70 11.11
CA LEU A 126 5.28 -6.95 11.19
C LEU A 126 6.10 -5.69 10.91
N GLY A 127 5.74 -4.92 9.89
CA GLY A 127 6.50 -3.75 9.45
C GLY A 127 7.76 -4.11 8.67
N GLU A 128 8.69 -3.15 8.60
CA GLU A 128 10.02 -3.28 7.97
C GLU A 128 9.99 -3.73 6.49
N GLY A 129 8.93 -3.34 5.76
CA GLY A 129 8.79 -3.67 4.35
C GLY A 129 8.25 -5.07 4.05
N THR A 130 7.94 -5.88 5.08
CA THR A 130 7.48 -7.27 4.90
C THR A 130 6.24 -7.36 4.01
N GLY A 131 5.25 -6.50 4.22
CA GLY A 131 4.05 -6.49 3.41
C GLY A 131 4.32 -6.05 1.97
N ALA A 132 5.21 -5.07 1.77
CA ALA A 132 5.60 -4.64 0.43
C ALA A 132 6.31 -5.75 -0.34
N VAL A 133 7.20 -6.52 0.30
CA VAL A 133 7.85 -7.70 -0.31
C VAL A 133 6.81 -8.74 -0.73
N LEU A 134 5.82 -9.05 0.12
CA LEU A 134 4.72 -9.96 -0.23
C LEU A 134 3.90 -9.41 -1.40
N GLY A 135 3.64 -8.11 -1.44
CA GLY A 135 2.97 -7.44 -2.56
C GLY A 135 3.72 -7.62 -3.88
N VAL A 136 5.05 -7.49 -3.87
CA VAL A 136 5.89 -7.72 -5.06
C VAL A 136 5.80 -9.18 -5.52
N ILE A 137 5.83 -10.14 -4.60
CA ILE A 137 5.70 -11.57 -4.94
C ILE A 137 4.34 -11.84 -5.58
N LEU A 138 3.27 -11.33 -4.97
CA LEU A 138 1.91 -11.47 -5.51
C LEU A 138 1.80 -10.87 -6.91
N MET A 139 2.32 -9.66 -7.11
CA MET A 139 2.32 -9.00 -8.42
C MET A 139 3.07 -9.81 -9.47
N LYS A 140 4.25 -10.32 -9.14
CA LYS A 140 5.02 -11.18 -10.06
C LYS A 140 4.24 -12.43 -10.46
N THR A 141 3.56 -13.06 -9.51
CA THR A 141 2.73 -14.24 -9.78
C THR A 141 1.56 -13.91 -10.70
N MET A 142 0.86 -12.80 -10.44
CA MET A 142 -0.23 -12.33 -11.29
C MET A 142 0.24 -11.98 -12.70
N MET A 143 1.36 -11.26 -12.82
CA MET A 143 1.95 -10.91 -14.11
C MET A 143 2.38 -12.15 -14.90
N TYR A 144 2.94 -13.16 -14.21
CA TYR A 144 3.25 -14.43 -14.85
C TYR A 144 2.00 -15.08 -15.45
N ALA A 145 0.93 -15.17 -14.67
CA ALA A 145 -0.35 -15.72 -15.15
C ALA A 145 -0.87 -14.95 -16.37
N VAL A 146 -0.93 -13.62 -16.30
CA VAL A 146 -1.41 -12.78 -17.41
C VAL A 146 -0.57 -12.96 -18.68
N CYS A 147 0.77 -13.02 -18.53
CA CYS A 147 1.67 -13.16 -19.68
C CYS A 147 1.66 -14.56 -20.33
N HIS A 148 1.21 -15.60 -19.58
CA HIS A 148 1.23 -16.98 -20.03
C HIS A 148 -0.17 -17.58 -20.22
N MET A 149 -1.21 -16.81 -20.00
CA MET A 149 -2.58 -17.24 -20.30
C MET A 149 -2.76 -17.39 -21.81
N ALA A 150 -3.41 -18.47 -22.23
CA ALA A 150 -3.82 -18.63 -23.61
C ALA A 150 -4.87 -17.57 -23.99
N THR A 151 -4.73 -17.02 -25.19
CA THR A 151 -5.77 -16.16 -25.77
C THR A 151 -6.93 -17.00 -26.28
N LEU A 152 -8.12 -16.42 -26.44
CA LEU A 152 -9.26 -17.12 -27.05
C LEU A 152 -8.93 -17.61 -28.47
N ASP A 153 -8.20 -16.82 -29.24
CA ASP A 153 -7.76 -17.21 -30.59
C ASP A 153 -6.79 -18.38 -30.52
N GLY A 154 -5.85 -18.41 -29.59
CA GLY A 154 -4.92 -19.52 -29.37
C GLY A 154 -5.67 -20.82 -29.00
N ILE A 155 -6.67 -20.74 -28.10
CA ILE A 155 -7.51 -21.89 -27.72
C ILE A 155 -8.29 -22.42 -28.91
N ASN A 156 -8.90 -21.53 -29.70
CA ASN A 156 -9.66 -21.90 -30.90
C ASN A 156 -8.74 -22.56 -31.96
N GLN A 157 -7.53 -22.03 -32.15
CA GLN A 157 -6.55 -22.57 -33.08
C GLN A 157 -6.09 -23.98 -32.65
N GLU A 158 -5.79 -24.19 -31.35
CA GLU A 158 -5.47 -25.51 -30.83
C GLU A 158 -6.62 -26.53 -31.00
N ALA A 159 -7.87 -26.07 -30.80
CA ALA A 159 -9.03 -26.92 -31.02
C ALA A 159 -9.18 -27.33 -32.46
N GLN A 160 -8.97 -26.41 -33.41
CA GLN A 160 -9.01 -26.68 -34.84
C GLN A 160 -7.89 -27.63 -35.26
N ASP A 161 -6.65 -27.41 -34.80
CA ASP A 161 -5.51 -28.27 -35.08
C ASP A 161 -5.69 -29.71 -34.55
N ARG A 162 -6.39 -29.88 -33.39
CA ARG A 162 -6.74 -31.20 -32.88
C ARG A 162 -7.80 -31.88 -33.73
N TYR A 163 -8.81 -31.13 -34.19
CA TYR A 163 -9.83 -31.64 -35.10
C TYR A 163 -9.25 -32.09 -36.40
N ASP A 164 -8.38 -31.29 -37.02
CA ASP A 164 -7.78 -31.58 -38.32
C ASP A 164 -6.85 -32.80 -38.26
N ARG A 165 -6.08 -32.96 -37.16
CA ARG A 165 -5.27 -34.16 -36.90
C ARG A 165 -6.10 -35.44 -36.84
N ARG A 166 -7.24 -35.43 -36.12
CA ARG A 166 -8.14 -36.59 -36.03
C ARG A 166 -8.72 -36.98 -37.42
N LYS A 167 -9.10 -35.99 -38.22
CA LYS A 167 -9.59 -36.22 -39.58
C LYS A 167 -8.52 -36.84 -40.49
N GLY A 168 -7.27 -36.37 -40.34
CA GLY A 168 -6.14 -36.92 -41.12
C GLY A 168 -5.86 -38.39 -40.79
N ASP A 169 -6.01 -38.79 -39.54
CA ASP A 169 -5.83 -40.18 -39.10
C ASP A 169 -6.96 -41.12 -39.60
N GLU A 170 -8.20 -40.63 -39.69
CA GLU A 170 -9.37 -41.40 -40.18
C GLU A 170 -9.35 -41.59 -41.71
N THR A 171 -8.62 -40.76 -42.45
CA THR A 171 -8.53 -40.89 -43.93
C THR A 171 -7.36 -41.75 -44.40
N ASN A 172 -6.43 -42.12 -43.53
CA ASN A 172 -5.24 -42.91 -43.84
C ASN A 172 -5.28 -44.36 -43.25
N GLY A 173 -6.40 -44.79 -42.69
CA GLY A 173 -6.65 -46.13 -42.18
C GLY A 173 -7.70 -46.85 -43.04
#